data_474eff1d50fdb627e4be48d0afbfbdc6
#
_entry.id   474eff1d50fdb627e4be48d0afbfbdc6
#
_cell.length_a   1.000
_cell.length_b   1.000
_cell.length_c   1.000
_cell.angle_alpha   90.00
_cell.angle_beta   90.00
_cell.angle_gamma   90.00
#
_symmetry.space_group_name_H-M   'P 1'
#
loop_
_entity.id
_entity.type
_entity.pdbx_description
1 polymer ?
#
loop_
_entity_poly.entity_id
_entity_poly.type
_entity_poly.pdbx_seq_one_letter_code
_entity_poly.pdbx_strand_id
1 'polypeptide(L)'
;MEFQRIDLDTWARKEHFEHYLTNVPCTYSMTTKLDITPLVEAGVTLYPTMLYLLTGAVNRYGEFRMALDEEGKLGCYSDMHPCYTVFHKDSETFSNLWTEYDPDYEAFCRAYRRDLEEFGNVH
;
A
#
# COMPACT_ATOMS: atom_id res chain seq x y z
N MET A 1 -11.11 1.87 7.32
CA MET A 1 -9.77 2.52 7.40
C MET A 1 -9.92 3.83 8.16
N GLU A 2 -9.37 3.89 9.35
CA GLU A 2 -9.44 5.07 10.22
C GLU A 2 -8.08 5.74 10.32
N PHE A 3 -8.08 7.07 10.42
CA PHE A 3 -6.87 7.86 10.60
C PHE A 3 -6.84 8.44 12.01
N GLN A 4 -5.77 8.17 12.73
CA GLN A 4 -5.58 8.71 14.06
C GLN A 4 -4.36 9.63 14.09
N ARG A 5 -4.58 10.90 14.44
CA ARG A 5 -3.49 11.87 14.58
C ARG A 5 -2.57 11.50 15.73
N ILE A 6 -1.29 11.75 15.54
CA ILE A 6 -0.28 11.59 16.58
C ILE A 6 -0.13 12.91 17.35
N ASP A 7 -0.18 12.84 18.66
CA ASP A 7 0.15 13.99 19.51
C ASP A 7 1.67 14.18 19.51
N LEU A 8 2.13 15.15 18.73
CA LEU A 8 3.57 15.43 18.59
C LEU A 8 4.21 15.86 19.92
N ASP A 9 3.46 16.50 20.82
CA ASP A 9 4.01 16.99 22.08
C ASP A 9 4.45 15.85 23.01
N THR A 10 3.83 14.69 22.88
CA THR A 10 4.13 13.50 23.69
C THR A 10 4.84 12.41 22.91
N TRP A 11 5.00 12.57 21.59
CA TRP A 11 5.61 11.54 20.75
C TRP A 11 7.13 11.56 20.84
N ALA A 12 7.71 10.43 21.22
CA ALA A 12 9.16 10.30 21.44
C ALA A 12 9.99 10.55 20.18
N ARG A 13 9.42 10.42 18.99
CA ARG A 13 10.12 10.58 17.71
C ARG A 13 9.90 11.95 17.06
N LYS A 14 9.28 12.88 17.74
CA LYS A 14 8.97 14.22 17.23
C LYS A 14 10.20 14.91 16.64
N GLU A 15 11.30 14.94 17.38
CA GLU A 15 12.53 15.62 16.98
C GLU A 15 13.09 15.07 15.66
N HIS A 16 13.14 13.73 15.52
CA HIS A 16 13.61 13.08 14.31
C HIS A 16 12.68 13.34 13.13
N PHE A 17 11.39 13.27 13.37
CA PHE A 17 10.37 13.55 12.35
C PHE A 17 10.50 14.98 11.81
N GLU A 18 10.54 15.98 12.67
CA GLU A 18 10.66 17.39 12.27
C GLU A 18 11.97 17.67 11.56
N HIS A 19 13.07 17.05 12.03
CA HIS A 19 14.38 17.23 11.42
C HIS A 19 14.40 16.77 9.95
N TYR A 20 13.92 15.55 9.69
CA TYR A 20 13.95 14.99 8.34
C TYR A 20 12.78 15.42 7.45
N LEU A 21 11.76 16.04 8.00
CA LEU A 21 10.68 16.60 7.20
C LEU A 21 10.99 18.01 6.71
N THR A 22 11.50 18.87 7.58
CA THR A 22 11.64 20.30 7.31
C THR A 22 13.09 20.80 7.24
N ASN A 23 13.95 20.37 8.16
CA ASN A 23 15.31 20.90 8.26
C ASN A 23 16.25 20.28 7.23
N VAL A 24 16.25 18.96 7.13
CA VAL A 24 17.07 18.21 6.17
C VAL A 24 16.17 17.16 5.49
N PRO A 25 15.32 17.57 4.53
CA PRO A 25 14.45 16.63 3.83
C PRO A 25 15.26 15.47 3.25
N CYS A 26 14.83 14.24 3.56
CA CYS A 26 15.56 13.04 3.16
C CYS A 26 14.56 12.03 2.59
N THR A 27 14.85 11.59 1.38
CA THR A 27 14.17 10.46 0.75
C THR A 27 15.19 9.46 0.27
N TYR A 28 14.81 8.20 0.22
CA TYR A 28 15.68 7.17 -0.33
C TYR A 28 14.83 6.09 -0.99
N SER A 29 15.47 5.36 -1.90
CA SER A 29 14.89 4.15 -2.47
C SER A 29 15.89 3.02 -2.36
N MET A 30 15.40 1.80 -2.26
CA MET A 30 16.25 0.64 -2.24
C MET A 30 15.59 -0.50 -3.00
N THR A 31 16.42 -1.35 -3.59
CA THR A 31 15.98 -2.53 -4.31
C THR A 31 16.47 -3.76 -3.58
N THR A 32 15.60 -4.73 -3.41
CA THR A 32 15.96 -6.03 -2.87
C THR A 32 15.47 -7.13 -3.79
N LYS A 33 16.10 -8.30 -3.70
CA LYS A 33 15.66 -9.47 -4.45
C LYS A 33 14.82 -10.37 -3.56
N LEU A 34 13.71 -10.84 -4.11
CA LEU A 34 12.85 -11.82 -3.46
C LEU A 34 12.83 -13.09 -4.30
N ASP A 35 13.00 -14.23 -3.63
CA ASP A 35 12.84 -15.53 -4.28
C ASP A 35 11.34 -15.87 -4.34
N ILE A 36 10.77 -15.82 -5.54
CA ILE A 36 9.36 -16.13 -5.78
C ILE A 36 9.11 -17.58 -6.18
N THR A 37 10.14 -18.43 -6.14
CA THR A 37 10.01 -19.86 -6.50
C THR A 37 8.84 -20.54 -5.79
N PRO A 38 8.63 -20.34 -4.47
CA PRO A 38 7.48 -20.96 -3.81
C PRO A 38 6.13 -20.55 -4.38
N LEU A 39 6.00 -19.31 -4.87
CA LEU A 39 4.76 -18.82 -5.48
C LEU A 39 4.54 -19.45 -6.87
N VAL A 40 5.61 -19.56 -7.65
CA VAL A 40 5.56 -20.20 -8.96
C VAL A 40 5.19 -21.69 -8.82
N GLU A 41 5.82 -22.38 -7.89
CA GLU A 41 5.52 -23.79 -7.62
C GLU A 41 4.10 -24.03 -7.10
N ALA A 42 3.57 -23.08 -6.34
CA ALA A 42 2.17 -23.14 -5.86
C ALA A 42 1.15 -22.85 -6.97
N GLY A 43 1.58 -22.36 -8.13
CA GLY A 43 0.69 -22.09 -9.27
C GLY A 43 -0.25 -20.91 -9.07
N VAL A 44 0.07 -19.99 -8.14
CA VAL A 44 -0.77 -18.81 -7.86
C VAL A 44 -0.50 -17.71 -8.89
N THR A 45 -1.50 -16.85 -9.11
CA THR A 45 -1.34 -15.67 -9.95
C THR A 45 -0.47 -14.65 -9.23
N LEU A 46 0.65 -14.24 -9.83
CA LEU A 46 1.67 -13.47 -9.17
C LEU A 46 1.19 -12.09 -8.71
N TYR A 47 0.50 -11.33 -9.57
CA TYR A 47 0.19 -9.93 -9.28
C TYR A 47 -0.73 -9.76 -8.05
N PRO A 48 -1.92 -10.40 -7.97
CA PRO A 48 -2.75 -10.28 -6.77
C PRO A 48 -2.09 -10.88 -5.53
N THR A 49 -1.27 -11.92 -5.69
CA THR A 49 -0.54 -12.53 -4.57
C THR A 49 0.49 -11.55 -4.00
N MET A 50 1.22 -10.85 -4.86
CA MET A 50 2.17 -9.83 -4.40
C MET A 50 1.46 -8.64 -3.74
N LEU A 51 0.34 -8.19 -4.29
CA LEU A 51 -0.49 -7.16 -3.65
C LEU A 51 -0.92 -7.58 -2.25
N TYR A 52 -1.38 -8.81 -2.10
CA TYR A 52 -1.78 -9.38 -0.82
C TYR A 52 -0.61 -9.40 0.18
N LEU A 53 0.53 -9.94 -0.24
CA LEU A 53 1.69 -10.10 0.63
C LEU A 53 2.28 -8.74 1.05
N LEU A 54 2.42 -7.81 0.12
CA LEU A 54 2.96 -6.48 0.41
C LEU A 54 2.03 -5.68 1.32
N THR A 55 0.73 -5.71 1.04
CA THR A 55 -0.25 -5.02 1.88
C THR A 55 -0.29 -5.63 3.28
N GLY A 56 -0.23 -6.96 3.38
CA GLY A 56 -0.14 -7.63 4.67
C GLY A 56 1.07 -7.22 5.47
N ALA A 57 2.23 -7.07 4.81
CA ALA A 57 3.45 -6.60 5.46
C ALA A 57 3.31 -5.14 5.94
N VAL A 58 2.77 -4.25 5.11
CA VAL A 58 2.49 -2.85 5.48
C VAL A 58 1.56 -2.77 6.69
N ASN A 59 0.54 -3.62 6.73
CA ASN A 59 -0.44 -3.61 7.81
C ASN A 59 0.10 -4.18 9.14
N ARG A 60 1.29 -4.76 9.13
CA ARG A 60 1.96 -5.20 10.35
C ARG A 60 2.75 -4.09 11.05
N TYR A 61 3.12 -3.03 10.33
CA TYR A 61 4.01 -1.99 10.85
C TYR A 61 3.37 -0.61 10.72
N GLY A 62 3.12 0.03 11.86
CA GLY A 62 2.53 1.36 11.90
C GLY A 62 3.32 2.40 11.12
N GLU A 63 4.64 2.25 11.07
CA GLU A 63 5.53 3.16 10.35
C GLU A 63 5.21 3.26 8.85
N PHE A 64 4.72 2.18 8.26
CA PHE A 64 4.30 2.18 6.85
C PHE A 64 2.89 2.73 6.61
N ARG A 65 2.16 3.02 7.68
CA ARG A 65 0.80 3.56 7.59
C ARG A 65 0.70 5.02 8.02
N MET A 66 1.84 5.64 8.26
CA MET A 66 1.90 7.06 8.64
C MET A 66 1.74 7.97 7.43
N ALA A 67 0.99 9.05 7.60
CA ALA A 67 0.78 10.05 6.57
C ALA A 67 0.42 11.39 7.19
N LEU A 68 0.49 12.44 6.39
CA LEU A 68 -0.05 13.74 6.74
C LEU A 68 -1.47 13.86 6.20
N ASP A 69 -2.38 14.39 7.01
CA ASP A 69 -3.73 14.66 6.57
C ASP A 69 -3.83 15.95 5.75
N GLU A 70 -5.04 16.33 5.35
CA GLU A 70 -5.28 17.54 4.55
C GLU A 70 -4.85 18.83 5.25
N GLU A 71 -4.80 18.82 6.58
CA GLU A 71 -4.32 19.95 7.38
C GLU A 71 -2.81 19.88 7.66
N GLY A 72 -2.11 18.90 7.09
CA GLY A 72 -0.68 18.70 7.29
C GLY A 72 -0.33 18.08 8.65
N LYS A 73 -1.27 17.45 9.32
CA LYS A 73 -1.05 16.81 10.62
C LYS A 73 -0.67 15.35 10.44
N LEU A 74 0.37 14.93 11.16
CA LEU A 74 0.84 13.55 11.12
C LEU A 74 -0.13 12.63 11.86
N GLY A 75 -0.39 11.49 11.26
CA GLY A 75 -1.19 10.43 11.87
C GLY A 75 -0.86 9.07 11.28
N CYS A 76 -1.58 8.08 11.74
CA CYS A 76 -1.41 6.69 11.30
C CYS A 76 -2.78 6.11 10.94
N TYR A 77 -2.86 5.47 9.78
CA TYR A 77 -4.05 4.71 9.40
C TYR A 77 -4.13 3.40 10.16
N SER A 78 -5.35 2.96 10.47
CA SER A 78 -5.58 1.66 11.12
C SER A 78 -5.17 0.48 10.23
N ASP A 79 -5.38 0.63 8.94
CA ASP A 79 -5.05 -0.35 7.91
C ASP A 79 -4.92 0.37 6.57
N MET A 80 -4.26 -0.28 5.62
CA MET A 80 -4.09 0.23 4.27
C MET A 80 -4.63 -0.78 3.27
N HIS A 81 -5.07 -0.27 2.14
CA HIS A 81 -5.53 -1.07 1.01
C HIS A 81 -4.60 -0.87 -0.18
N PRO A 82 -4.35 -1.90 -1.00
CA PRO A 82 -3.48 -1.75 -2.15
C PRO A 82 -4.14 -0.91 -3.24
N CYS A 83 -3.38 0.03 -3.78
CA CYS A 83 -3.71 0.74 -5.02
C CYS A 83 -2.73 0.29 -6.09
N TYR A 84 -3.22 0.01 -7.28
CA TYR A 84 -2.41 -0.58 -8.35
C TYR A 84 -2.86 -0.09 -9.71
N THR A 85 -1.97 -0.24 -10.69
CA THR A 85 -2.24 0.19 -12.06
C THR A 85 -2.79 -0.95 -12.90
N VAL A 86 -3.69 -0.60 -13.80
CA VAL A 86 -4.20 -1.49 -14.85
C VAL A 86 -3.86 -0.88 -16.20
N PHE A 87 -3.10 -1.60 -17.00
CA PHE A 87 -2.67 -1.15 -18.32
C PHE A 87 -3.76 -1.43 -19.36
N HIS A 88 -4.03 -0.44 -20.20
CA HIS A 88 -4.98 -0.53 -21.30
C HIS A 88 -4.22 -0.62 -22.63
N LYS A 89 -4.19 -1.81 -23.21
CA LYS A 89 -3.42 -2.08 -24.45
C LYS A 89 -3.93 -1.28 -25.66
N ASP A 90 -5.22 -1.08 -25.73
CA ASP A 90 -5.87 -0.40 -26.84
C ASP A 90 -5.47 1.07 -26.98
N SER A 91 -5.28 1.75 -25.85
CA SER A 91 -4.93 3.17 -25.78
C SER A 91 -3.49 3.41 -25.33
N GLU A 92 -2.77 2.38 -24.92
CA GLU A 92 -1.42 2.46 -24.33
C GLU A 92 -1.37 3.40 -23.11
N THR A 93 -2.48 3.40 -22.35
CA THR A 93 -2.60 4.17 -21.10
C THR A 93 -2.81 3.25 -19.92
N PHE A 94 -2.96 3.82 -18.74
CA PHE A 94 -3.29 3.05 -17.55
C PHE A 94 -4.28 3.81 -16.67
N SER A 95 -4.99 3.08 -15.85
CA SER A 95 -5.79 3.63 -14.77
C SER A 95 -5.39 3.01 -13.43
N ASN A 96 -5.79 3.65 -12.36
CA ASN A 96 -5.53 3.15 -11.01
C ASN A 96 -6.79 2.55 -10.43
N LEU A 97 -6.65 1.36 -9.87
CA LEU A 97 -7.68 0.71 -9.07
C LEU A 97 -7.18 0.53 -7.64
N TRP A 98 -8.10 0.30 -6.74
CA TRP A 98 -7.77 -0.19 -5.41
C TRP A 98 -8.75 -1.30 -5.02
N THR A 99 -8.29 -2.20 -4.18
CA THR A 99 -9.09 -3.31 -3.67
C THR A 99 -9.03 -3.31 -2.16
N GLU A 100 -10.15 -3.51 -1.52
CA GLU A 100 -10.19 -3.63 -0.07
C GLU A 100 -9.38 -4.85 0.38
N TYR A 101 -8.43 -4.61 1.29
CA TYR A 101 -7.60 -5.68 1.82
C TYR A 101 -8.39 -6.57 2.76
N ASP A 102 -8.25 -7.87 2.58
CA ASP A 102 -8.79 -8.89 3.47
C ASP A 102 -7.63 -9.82 3.89
N PRO A 103 -7.44 -10.09 5.19
CA PRO A 103 -6.40 -11.00 5.64
C PRO A 103 -6.61 -12.45 5.15
N ASP A 104 -7.82 -12.83 4.76
CA ASP A 104 -8.06 -14.09 4.08
C ASP A 104 -7.66 -13.96 2.61
N TYR A 105 -6.63 -14.71 2.21
CA TYR A 105 -6.08 -14.67 0.86
C TYR A 105 -7.13 -14.94 -0.22
N GLU A 106 -7.97 -15.97 -0.03
CA GLU A 106 -8.99 -16.32 -1.02
C GLU A 106 -10.05 -15.21 -1.16
N ALA A 107 -10.45 -14.60 -0.05
CA ALA A 107 -11.39 -13.49 -0.06
C ALA A 107 -10.78 -12.27 -0.75
N PHE A 108 -9.51 -11.95 -0.50
CA PHE A 108 -8.81 -10.87 -1.17
C PHE A 108 -8.71 -11.11 -2.68
N CYS A 109 -8.34 -12.31 -3.10
CA CYS A 109 -8.24 -12.65 -4.53
C CYS A 109 -9.60 -12.55 -5.24
N ARG A 110 -10.70 -12.95 -4.57
CA ARG A 110 -12.04 -12.76 -5.13
C ARG A 110 -12.38 -11.28 -5.30
N ALA A 111 -12.08 -10.47 -4.31
CA ALA A 111 -12.29 -9.01 -4.37
C ALA A 111 -11.49 -8.38 -5.50
N TYR A 112 -10.22 -8.75 -5.63
CA TYR A 112 -9.35 -8.28 -6.71
C TYR A 112 -9.94 -8.62 -8.10
N ARG A 113 -10.35 -9.85 -8.30
CA ARG A 113 -10.94 -10.26 -9.59
C ARG A 113 -12.23 -9.51 -9.88
N ARG A 114 -13.09 -9.33 -8.88
CA ARG A 114 -14.33 -8.57 -9.02
C ARG A 114 -14.05 -7.10 -9.42
N ASP A 115 -13.09 -6.47 -8.77
CA ASP A 115 -12.74 -5.08 -9.07
C ASP A 115 -12.16 -4.95 -10.49
N LEU A 116 -11.35 -5.90 -10.94
CA LEU A 116 -10.86 -5.93 -12.31
C LEU A 116 -12.01 -6.11 -13.33
N GLU A 117 -12.95 -6.99 -13.06
CA GLU A 117 -14.10 -7.22 -13.95
C GLU A 117 -14.98 -5.99 -14.06
N GLU A 118 -15.21 -5.31 -12.92
CA GLU A 118 -16.11 -4.15 -12.87
C GLU A 118 -15.45 -2.88 -13.39
N PHE A 119 -14.20 -2.62 -13.03
CA PHE A 119 -13.53 -1.34 -13.29
C PHE A 119 -12.30 -1.41 -14.18
N GLY A 120 -11.78 -2.61 -14.47
CA GLY A 120 -10.52 -2.78 -15.18
C GLY A 120 -10.50 -2.25 -16.60
N ASN A 121 -11.65 -2.05 -17.23
CA ASN A 121 -11.79 -1.51 -18.57
C ASN A 121 -12.22 -0.03 -18.60
N VAL A 122 -12.33 0.59 -17.44
CA VAL A 122 -12.66 2.02 -17.34
C VAL A 122 -11.38 2.83 -17.51
N HIS A 123 -11.39 3.71 -18.50
CA HIS A 123 -10.23 4.55 -18.84
C HIS A 123 -10.31 5.93 -18.16
#